data_4e7cba3b40d85fe41296d8bd53f5b577
#
_entry.id   4e7cba3b40d85fe41296d8bd53f5b577
#
_cell.length_a   1.000
_cell.length_b   1.000
_cell.length_c   1.000
_cell.angle_alpha   90.00
_cell.angle_beta   90.00
_cell.angle_gamma   90.00
#
_symmetry.space_group_name_H-M   'P 1'
#
loop_
_entity.id
_entity.type
_entity.pdbx_description
1 polymer ?
#
loop_
_entity_poly.entity_id
_entity_poly.type
_entity_poly.pdbx_seq_one_letter_code
_entity_poly.pdbx_strand_id
1 'polypeptide(L)'
;KLYLIKEFERLKKEEQALLGWSAKRELAKINYRIHTDAIKTNLIPIELTPQQTSVIYASEADVLNMALFGMTAKQWRENYPDKKGNIRDYASINELICLSNMENINAVLIEDGLSQKERLIKLNKIAIHQMSILETQTITLLK
;
A
#
# COMPACT_ATOMS: atom_id res chain seq x y z
N LYS A 1 24.18 -4.04 37.83
CA LYS A 1 22.91 -4.79 37.69
C LYS A 1 21.86 -4.00 36.93
N LEU A 2 21.66 -2.71 37.26
CA LEU A 2 20.72 -1.86 36.55
C LEU A 2 21.07 -1.67 35.07
N TYR A 3 22.34 -1.55 34.75
CA TYR A 3 22.83 -1.42 33.38
C TYR A 3 22.49 -2.65 32.54
N LEU A 4 22.70 -3.84 33.09
CA LEU A 4 22.43 -5.09 32.38
C LEU A 4 20.92 -5.28 32.10
N ILE A 5 20.07 -4.88 33.03
CA ILE A 5 18.60 -4.95 32.87
C ILE A 5 18.14 -4.01 31.76
N LYS A 6 18.65 -2.77 31.75
CA LYS A 6 18.30 -1.78 30.70
C LYS A 6 18.78 -2.22 29.33
N GLU A 7 19.98 -2.81 29.25
CA GLU A 7 20.52 -3.31 27.99
C GLU A 7 19.68 -4.49 27.46
N PHE A 8 19.27 -5.40 28.33
CA PHE A 8 18.39 -6.51 27.98
C PHE A 8 17.05 -6.02 27.46
N GLU A 9 16.43 -5.05 28.12
CA GLU A 9 15.16 -4.45 27.69
C GLU A 9 15.29 -3.75 26.33
N ARG A 10 16.41 -3.04 26.10
CA ARG A 10 16.69 -2.38 24.84
C ARG A 10 16.78 -3.38 23.69
N LEU A 11 17.54 -4.46 23.86
CA LEU A 11 17.70 -5.53 22.88
C LEU A 11 16.37 -6.21 22.58
N LYS A 12 15.55 -6.44 23.60
CA LYS A 12 14.24 -7.05 23.43
C LYS A 12 13.29 -6.16 22.61
N LYS A 13 13.32 -4.85 22.85
CA LYS A 13 12.55 -3.87 22.06
C LYS A 13 13.00 -3.84 20.60
N GLU A 14 14.32 -3.86 20.36
CA GLU A 14 14.87 -3.91 19.00
C GLU A 14 14.44 -5.18 18.27
N GLU A 15 14.48 -6.34 18.95
CA GLU A 15 14.02 -7.60 18.39
C GLU A 15 12.54 -7.56 18.05
N GLN A 16 11.70 -7.04 18.93
CA GLN A 16 10.27 -6.89 18.68
C GLN A 16 9.97 -5.93 17.52
N ALA A 17 10.74 -4.86 17.40
CA ALA A 17 10.60 -3.93 16.28
C ALA A 17 10.97 -4.59 14.95
N LEU A 18 12.04 -5.38 14.92
CA LEU A 18 12.46 -6.16 13.75
C LEU A 18 11.41 -7.18 13.33
N LEU A 19 10.82 -7.90 14.28
CA LEU A 19 9.75 -8.86 14.02
C LEU A 19 8.50 -8.17 13.48
N GLY A 20 8.16 -6.99 14.02
CA GLY A 20 7.06 -6.18 13.52
C GLY A 20 7.26 -5.73 12.07
N TRP A 21 8.47 -5.32 11.72
CA TRP A 21 8.83 -4.95 10.34
C TRP A 21 8.71 -6.14 9.38
N SER A 22 9.20 -7.33 9.79
CA SER A 22 9.12 -8.55 8.98
C SER A 22 7.67 -8.96 8.74
N ALA A 23 6.82 -8.91 9.78
CA ALA A 23 5.40 -9.23 9.67
C ALA A 23 4.69 -8.27 8.72
N LYS A 24 4.95 -6.96 8.82
CA LYS A 24 4.36 -5.95 7.94
C LYS A 24 4.78 -6.16 6.48
N ARG A 25 6.04 -6.49 6.25
CA ARG A 25 6.56 -6.78 4.91
C ARG A 25 5.88 -7.99 4.29
N GLU A 26 5.71 -9.07 5.05
CA GLU A 26 5.01 -10.27 4.57
C GLU A 26 3.54 -10.01 4.30
N LEU A 27 2.87 -9.23 5.15
CA LEU A 27 1.48 -8.82 4.94
C LEU A 27 1.32 -8.01 3.65
N ALA A 28 2.23 -7.08 3.40
CA ALA A 28 2.24 -6.27 2.19
C ALA A 28 2.42 -7.13 0.94
N LYS A 29 3.30 -8.13 0.97
CA LYS A 29 3.49 -9.08 -0.12
C LYS A 29 2.23 -9.90 -0.41
N ILE A 30 1.58 -10.41 0.65
CA ILE A 30 0.36 -11.20 0.53
C ILE A 30 -0.76 -10.34 -0.07
N ASN A 31 -0.97 -9.13 0.43
CA ASN A 31 -1.99 -8.23 -0.08
C ASN A 31 -1.74 -7.84 -1.54
N TYR A 32 -0.50 -7.61 -1.91
CA TYR A 32 -0.11 -7.36 -3.30
C TYR A 32 -0.47 -8.55 -4.19
N ARG A 33 -0.20 -9.78 -3.75
CA ARG A 33 -0.55 -11.00 -4.51
C ARG A 33 -2.05 -11.19 -4.62
N ILE A 34 -2.81 -10.94 -3.57
CA ILE A 34 -4.27 -11.01 -3.59
C ILE A 34 -4.81 -10.01 -4.62
N HIS A 35 -4.29 -8.78 -4.62
CA HIS A 35 -4.71 -7.73 -5.54
C HIS A 35 -4.37 -8.09 -7.00
N THR A 36 -3.14 -8.50 -7.27
CA THR A 36 -2.71 -8.87 -8.63
C THR A 36 -3.45 -10.11 -9.14
N ASP A 37 -3.77 -11.06 -8.28
CA ASP A 37 -4.56 -12.24 -8.64
C ASP A 37 -6.01 -11.86 -8.99
N ALA A 38 -6.61 -10.94 -8.23
CA ALA A 38 -7.96 -10.43 -8.53
C ALA A 38 -7.99 -9.71 -9.88
N ILE A 39 -6.98 -8.93 -10.21
CA ILE A 39 -6.83 -8.28 -11.52
C ILE A 39 -6.74 -9.35 -12.62
N LYS A 40 -5.85 -10.32 -12.43
CA LYS A 40 -5.63 -11.39 -13.39
C LYS A 40 -6.90 -12.18 -13.68
N THR A 41 -7.64 -12.55 -12.63
CA THR A 41 -8.82 -13.40 -12.74
C THR A 41 -10.02 -12.65 -13.32
N ASN A 42 -10.22 -11.40 -12.95
CA ASN A 42 -11.47 -10.67 -13.25
C ASN A 42 -11.34 -9.63 -14.36
N LEU A 43 -10.16 -9.06 -14.57
CA LEU A 43 -9.97 -7.94 -15.49
C LEU A 43 -9.16 -8.28 -16.74
N ILE A 44 -8.39 -9.35 -16.74
CA ILE A 44 -7.53 -9.74 -17.89
C ILE A 44 -8.17 -10.86 -18.66
N PRO A 45 -8.66 -10.62 -19.90
CA PRO A 45 -9.08 -11.69 -20.80
C PRO A 45 -7.90 -12.57 -21.21
N ILE A 46 -8.17 -13.85 -21.43
CA ILE A 46 -7.16 -14.88 -21.76
C ILE A 46 -6.41 -14.56 -23.07
N GLU A 47 -7.04 -13.81 -23.98
CA GLU A 47 -6.55 -13.57 -25.35
C GLU A 47 -5.69 -12.30 -25.50
N LEU A 48 -5.28 -11.66 -24.39
CA LEU A 48 -4.49 -10.43 -24.47
C LEU A 48 -3.00 -10.71 -24.68
N THR A 49 -2.35 -9.80 -25.41
CA THR A 49 -0.89 -9.80 -25.55
C THR A 49 -0.24 -9.37 -24.22
N PRO A 50 1.07 -9.72 -24.00
CA PRO A 50 1.77 -9.25 -22.81
C PRO A 50 1.78 -7.73 -22.62
N GLN A 51 1.83 -6.96 -23.73
CA GLN A 51 1.79 -5.49 -23.67
C GLN A 51 0.44 -4.99 -23.20
N GLN A 52 -0.66 -5.55 -23.70
CA GLN A 52 -2.01 -5.19 -23.27
C GLN A 52 -2.25 -5.54 -21.81
N THR A 53 -1.76 -6.70 -21.37
CA THR A 53 -1.83 -7.15 -19.99
C THR A 53 -1.10 -6.16 -19.07
N SER A 54 0.10 -5.72 -19.45
CA SER A 54 0.90 -4.73 -18.71
C SER A 54 0.15 -3.42 -18.51
N VAL A 55 -0.57 -2.94 -19.52
CA VAL A 55 -1.36 -1.71 -19.46
C VAL A 55 -2.48 -1.83 -18.40
N ILE A 56 -3.16 -2.98 -18.35
CA ILE A 56 -4.22 -3.21 -17.37
C ILE A 56 -3.64 -3.18 -15.94
N TYR A 57 -2.53 -3.88 -15.70
CA TYR A 57 -1.90 -3.85 -14.36
C TYR A 57 -1.45 -2.45 -13.97
N ALA A 58 -0.88 -1.70 -14.88
CA ALA A 58 -0.44 -0.31 -14.64
C ALA A 58 -1.65 0.58 -14.30
N SER A 59 -2.74 0.46 -15.05
CA SER A 59 -3.98 1.21 -14.82
C SER A 59 -4.57 0.92 -13.45
N GLU A 60 -4.55 -0.32 -13.00
CA GLU A 60 -5.06 -0.70 -11.68
C GLU A 60 -4.15 -0.18 -10.55
N ALA A 61 -2.83 -0.20 -10.74
CA ALA A 61 -1.90 0.42 -9.80
C ALA A 61 -2.14 1.93 -9.68
N ASP A 62 -2.46 2.60 -10.79
CA ASP A 62 -2.77 4.02 -10.82
C ASP A 62 -4.04 4.36 -10.06
N VAL A 63 -5.04 3.47 -10.04
CA VAL A 63 -6.26 3.66 -9.23
C VAL A 63 -5.87 3.81 -7.74
N LEU A 64 -5.02 2.94 -7.23
CA LEU A 64 -4.56 2.99 -5.84
C LEU A 64 -3.71 4.23 -5.57
N ASN A 65 -2.79 4.55 -6.45
CA ASN A 65 -1.92 5.72 -6.32
C ASN A 65 -2.74 7.02 -6.31
N MET A 66 -3.71 7.14 -7.20
CA MET A 66 -4.62 8.30 -7.22
C MET A 66 -5.47 8.38 -5.95
N ALA A 67 -5.98 7.25 -5.48
CA ALA A 67 -6.85 7.22 -4.30
C ALA A 67 -6.12 7.67 -3.03
N LEU A 68 -4.84 7.30 -2.89
CA LEU A 68 -4.07 7.59 -1.67
C LEU A 68 -3.17 8.83 -1.83
N PHE A 69 -2.41 8.92 -2.91
CA PHE A 69 -1.40 9.97 -3.10
C PHE A 69 -1.88 11.14 -3.96
N GLY A 70 -3.03 11.00 -4.62
CA GLY A 70 -3.56 12.03 -5.50
C GLY A 70 -2.83 12.17 -6.83
N MET A 71 -1.97 11.23 -7.19
CA MET A 71 -1.22 11.25 -8.45
C MET A 71 -0.88 9.84 -8.92
N THR A 72 -0.68 9.69 -10.23
CA THR A 72 -0.21 8.44 -10.81
C THR A 72 1.32 8.32 -10.66
N ALA A 73 1.84 7.12 -10.89
CA ALA A 73 3.29 6.90 -10.90
C ALA A 73 4.00 7.79 -11.94
N LYS A 74 3.39 7.97 -13.10
CA LYS A 74 3.92 8.84 -14.15
C LYS A 74 3.99 10.30 -13.70
N GLN A 75 2.90 10.80 -13.11
CA GLN A 75 2.84 12.18 -12.59
C GLN A 75 3.89 12.40 -11.50
N TRP A 76 4.06 11.41 -10.63
CA TRP A 76 5.07 11.49 -9.58
C TRP A 76 6.50 11.60 -10.16
N ARG A 77 6.82 10.78 -11.16
CA ARG A 77 8.12 10.84 -11.82
C ARG A 77 8.36 12.18 -12.53
N GLU A 78 7.32 12.74 -13.13
CA GLU A 78 7.38 14.05 -13.79
C GLU A 78 7.60 15.17 -12.77
N ASN A 79 6.98 15.08 -11.60
CA ASN A 79 7.11 16.07 -10.53
C ASN A 79 8.45 15.97 -9.78
N TYR A 80 9.05 14.77 -9.74
CA TYR A 80 10.29 14.50 -8.99
C TYR A 80 11.31 13.78 -9.86
N PRO A 81 11.78 14.41 -10.96
CA PRO A 81 12.67 13.74 -11.93
C PRO A 81 14.03 13.35 -11.34
N ASP A 82 14.47 14.00 -10.25
CA ASP A 82 15.76 13.73 -9.63
C ASP A 82 15.70 12.60 -8.59
N LYS A 83 14.51 12.15 -8.21
CA LYS A 83 14.34 11.06 -7.24
C LYS A 83 14.39 9.71 -7.94
N LYS A 84 15.19 8.79 -7.39
CA LYS A 84 15.27 7.41 -7.85
C LYS A 84 14.18 6.57 -7.19
N GLY A 85 13.75 5.52 -7.89
CA GLY A 85 12.75 4.60 -7.38
C GLY A 85 11.35 5.00 -7.78
N ASN A 86 10.39 4.70 -6.91
CA ASN A 86 8.97 4.95 -7.16
C ASN A 86 8.32 5.65 -5.96
N ILE A 87 7.04 6.01 -6.12
CA ILE A 87 6.29 6.74 -5.09
C ILE A 87 6.24 5.99 -3.75
N ARG A 88 6.21 4.66 -3.77
CA ARG A 88 6.16 3.84 -2.55
C ARG A 88 7.45 3.94 -1.74
N ASP A 89 8.59 4.16 -2.37
CA ASP A 89 9.88 4.29 -1.71
C ASP A 89 9.96 5.54 -0.82
N TYR A 90 9.14 6.54 -1.10
CA TYR A 90 9.08 7.81 -0.36
C TYR A 90 7.81 7.94 0.47
N ALA A 91 6.99 6.90 0.52
CA ALA A 91 5.77 6.90 1.33
C ALA A 91 6.09 6.69 2.81
N SER A 92 5.26 7.30 3.67
CA SER A 92 5.34 7.07 5.11
C SER A 92 4.86 5.66 5.47
N ILE A 93 5.18 5.22 6.69
CA ILE A 93 4.70 3.92 7.19
C ILE A 93 3.17 3.89 7.20
N ASN A 94 2.51 4.98 7.61
CA ASN A 94 1.06 5.07 7.62
C ASN A 94 0.47 4.95 6.21
N GLU A 95 1.10 5.60 5.24
CA GLU A 95 0.70 5.48 3.83
C GLU A 95 0.86 4.06 3.31
N LEU A 96 1.95 3.38 3.65
CA LEU A 96 2.19 1.99 3.25
C LEU A 96 1.17 1.03 3.89
N ILE A 97 0.81 1.25 5.15
CA ILE A 97 -0.24 0.46 5.82
C ILE A 97 -1.57 0.67 5.11
N CYS A 98 -1.93 1.92 4.83
CA CYS A 98 -3.17 2.26 4.12
C CYS A 98 -3.19 1.63 2.73
N LEU A 99 -2.09 1.73 1.98
CA LEU A 99 -1.97 1.16 0.64
C LEU A 99 -2.17 -0.35 0.66
N SER A 100 -1.57 -1.05 1.61
CA SER A 100 -1.72 -2.49 1.79
C SER A 100 -3.18 -2.88 2.04
N ASN A 101 -3.87 -2.14 2.91
CA ASN A 101 -5.29 -2.34 3.16
C ASN A 101 -6.13 -2.09 1.90
N MET A 102 -5.81 -1.05 1.15
CA MET A 102 -6.51 -0.70 -0.07
C MET A 102 -6.33 -1.75 -1.17
N GLU A 103 -5.16 -2.36 -1.28
CA GLU A 103 -4.93 -3.46 -2.22
C GLU A 103 -5.90 -4.62 -1.96
N ASN A 104 -6.06 -4.99 -0.69
CA ASN A 104 -6.98 -6.05 -0.30
C ASN A 104 -8.45 -5.66 -0.56
N ILE A 105 -8.83 -4.44 -0.20
CA ILE A 105 -10.19 -3.94 -0.42
C ILE A 105 -10.49 -3.86 -1.93
N ASN A 106 -9.55 -3.35 -2.73
CA ASN A 106 -9.72 -3.25 -4.17
C ASN A 106 -9.92 -4.62 -4.82
N ALA A 107 -9.24 -5.66 -4.32
CA ALA A 107 -9.46 -7.03 -4.79
C ALA A 107 -10.92 -7.44 -4.63
N VAL A 108 -11.53 -7.16 -3.48
CA VAL A 108 -12.95 -7.43 -3.22
C VAL A 108 -13.85 -6.64 -4.15
N LEU A 109 -13.57 -5.35 -4.33
CA LEU A 109 -14.36 -4.49 -5.22
C LEU A 109 -14.28 -4.93 -6.68
N ILE A 110 -13.13 -5.44 -7.12
CA ILE A 110 -12.96 -6.01 -8.46
C ILE A 110 -13.83 -7.26 -8.62
N GLU A 111 -13.79 -8.17 -7.64
CA GLU A 111 -14.60 -9.38 -7.64
C GLU A 111 -16.10 -9.06 -7.64
N ASP A 112 -16.51 -7.98 -6.99
CA ASP A 112 -17.89 -7.50 -6.95
C ASP A 112 -18.32 -6.80 -8.25
N GLY A 113 -17.42 -6.64 -9.22
CA GLY A 113 -17.71 -6.09 -10.53
C GLY A 113 -17.79 -4.58 -10.61
N LEU A 114 -17.27 -3.84 -9.63
CA LEU A 114 -17.24 -2.38 -9.67
C LEU A 114 -16.30 -1.86 -10.76
N SER A 115 -16.69 -0.80 -11.45
CA SER A 115 -15.85 -0.12 -12.44
C SER A 115 -14.67 0.59 -11.77
N GLN A 116 -13.63 0.90 -12.56
CA GLN A 116 -12.48 1.67 -12.05
C GLN A 116 -12.90 2.99 -11.42
N LYS A 117 -13.83 3.70 -12.05
CA LYS A 117 -14.33 4.98 -11.55
C LYS A 117 -15.00 4.83 -10.19
N GLU A 118 -15.88 3.83 -10.04
CA GLU A 118 -16.54 3.54 -8.77
C GLU A 118 -15.54 3.13 -7.69
N ARG A 119 -14.56 2.32 -8.06
CA ARG A 119 -13.51 1.88 -7.14
C ARG A 119 -12.63 3.04 -6.68
N LEU A 120 -12.24 3.93 -7.60
CA LEU A 120 -11.45 5.11 -7.27
C LEU A 120 -12.16 5.97 -6.21
N ILE A 121 -13.45 6.23 -6.40
CA ILE A 121 -14.25 7.04 -5.47
C ILE A 121 -14.31 6.39 -4.09
N LYS A 122 -14.60 5.09 -4.02
CA LYS A 122 -14.66 4.35 -2.76
C LYS A 122 -13.32 4.27 -2.06
N LEU A 123 -12.26 3.94 -2.81
CA LEU A 123 -10.91 3.80 -2.25
C LEU A 123 -10.39 5.15 -1.74
N ASN A 124 -10.68 6.23 -2.43
CA ASN A 124 -10.29 7.56 -1.96
C ASN A 124 -10.95 7.91 -0.61
N LYS A 125 -12.24 7.62 -0.45
CA LYS A 125 -12.93 7.82 0.83
C LYS A 125 -12.33 6.96 1.94
N ILE A 126 -12.01 5.71 1.62
CA ILE A 126 -11.37 4.78 2.55
C ILE A 126 -9.98 5.28 2.94
N ALA A 127 -9.20 5.74 1.97
CA ALA A 127 -7.86 6.27 2.21
C ALA A 127 -7.90 7.49 3.16
N ILE A 128 -8.79 8.44 2.89
CA ILE A 128 -8.96 9.62 3.73
C ILE A 128 -9.31 9.21 5.17
N HIS A 129 -10.24 8.30 5.34
CA HIS A 129 -10.68 7.82 6.66
C HIS A 129 -9.56 7.09 7.39
N GLN A 130 -8.89 6.13 6.74
CA GLN A 130 -7.82 5.35 7.35
C GLN A 130 -6.62 6.21 7.70
N MET A 131 -6.22 7.12 6.83
CA MET A 131 -5.10 8.02 7.12
C MET A 131 -5.41 8.93 8.31
N SER A 132 -6.64 9.41 8.46
CA SER A 132 -7.02 10.21 9.62
C SER A 132 -6.86 9.43 10.92
N ILE A 133 -7.23 8.15 10.94
CA ILE A 133 -7.08 7.29 12.11
C ILE A 133 -5.59 7.00 12.38
N LEU A 134 -4.84 6.63 11.37
CA LEU A 134 -3.42 6.28 11.49
C LEU A 134 -2.59 7.47 11.99
N GLU A 135 -2.83 8.66 11.48
CA GLU A 135 -2.14 9.88 11.90
C GLU A 135 -2.50 10.28 13.33
N THR A 136 -3.75 10.13 13.72
CA THR A 136 -4.20 10.37 15.10
C THR A 136 -3.52 9.41 16.08
N GLN A 137 -3.44 8.12 15.73
CA GLN A 137 -2.74 7.11 16.52
C GLN A 137 -1.26 7.45 16.70
N THR A 138 -0.60 7.87 15.63
CA THR A 138 0.81 8.27 15.66
C THR A 138 1.03 9.42 16.62
N ILE A 139 0.19 10.46 16.57
CA ILE A 139 0.25 11.61 17.47
C ILE A 139 0.04 11.18 18.92
N THR A 140 -0.91 10.29 19.18
CA THR A 140 -1.19 9.76 20.53
C THR A 140 0.00 8.99 21.09
N LEU A 141 0.69 8.20 20.27
CA LEU A 141 1.87 7.42 20.66
C LEU A 141 3.08 8.31 20.95
N LEU A 142 3.18 9.47 20.30
CA LEU A 142 4.27 10.44 20.51
C LEU A 142 4.05 11.33 21.73
N LYS A 143 2.85 11.40 22.26
CA LYS A 143 2.54 12.11 23.51
C LYS A 143 2.81 11.24 24.72
#